data_245edf94c4f23eadf6ed92e8e0629d1a
#
_entry.id   245edf94c4f23eadf6ed92e8e0629d1a
#
_cell.length_a   1.000
_cell.length_b   1.000
_cell.length_c   1.000
_cell.angle_alpha   90.00
_cell.angle_beta   90.00
_cell.angle_gamma   90.00
#
_symmetry.space_group_name_H-M   'P 1'
#
loop_
_entity.id
_entity.type
_entity.pdbx_description
1 polymer ?
#
loop_
_entity_poly.entity_id
_entity_poly.type
_entity_poly.pdbx_seq_one_letter_code
_entity_poly.pdbx_strand_id
1 'polypeptide(L)'
;MDIERLFNEEVMSLDTYIMFRLKEQTAKLKDELTARNRAPISLSMGAPTANPPKALINRLKEILDEDGIHMYSIPKGEPYFRKAIAQRMKSRFNVELDPDTEIFSLVGSKEGIANLVRFITTPK
;
A
#
# COMPACT_ATOMS: atom_id res chain seq x y z
N MET A 1 7.96 33.62 17.82
CA MET A 1 7.63 32.29 18.38
C MET A 1 8.57 31.31 17.69
N ASP A 2 9.42 30.67 18.47
CA ASP A 2 10.43 29.74 17.94
C ASP A 2 9.73 28.43 17.57
N ILE A 3 9.52 28.21 16.28
CA ILE A 3 8.80 27.04 15.74
C ILE A 3 9.56 25.75 16.03
N GLU A 4 10.89 25.80 16.18
CA GLU A 4 11.71 24.59 16.43
C GLU A 4 11.35 23.93 17.77
N ARG A 5 10.86 24.70 18.75
CA ARG A 5 10.40 24.16 20.05
C ARG A 5 9.09 23.38 19.97
N LEU A 6 8.39 23.41 18.84
CA LEU A 6 7.16 22.64 18.64
C LEU A 6 7.44 21.23 18.10
N PHE A 7 8.65 20.95 17.67
CA PHE A 7 9.01 19.64 17.13
C PHE A 7 9.40 18.66 18.25
N ASN A 8 8.94 17.44 18.11
CA ASN A 8 9.36 16.35 19.00
C ASN A 8 10.83 15.99 18.69
N GLU A 9 11.70 16.17 19.68
CA GLU A 9 13.14 15.93 19.55
C GLU A 9 13.46 14.48 19.13
N GLU A 10 12.70 13.49 19.63
CA GLU A 10 12.87 12.09 19.23
C GLU A 10 12.60 11.90 17.74
N VAL A 11 11.56 12.54 17.20
CA VAL A 11 11.23 12.47 15.78
C VAL A 11 12.30 13.19 14.94
N MET A 12 12.81 14.33 15.42
CA MET A 12 13.87 15.08 14.74
C MET A 12 15.22 14.33 14.74
N SER A 13 15.44 13.46 15.72
CA SER A 13 16.65 12.63 15.81
C SER A 13 16.62 11.38 14.90
N LEU A 14 15.47 11.06 14.29
CA LEU A 14 15.36 9.91 13.40
C LEU A 14 16.20 10.10 12.15
N ASP A 15 17.02 9.10 11.86
CA ASP A 15 17.77 9.04 10.62
C ASP A 15 16.84 9.03 9.40
N THR A 16 17.29 9.64 8.32
CA THR A 16 16.61 9.59 7.04
C THR A 16 16.38 8.12 6.63
N TYR A 17 15.15 7.79 6.29
CA TYR A 17 14.80 6.44 5.87
C TYR A 17 15.73 5.93 4.78
N ILE A 18 16.36 4.78 5.02
CA ILE A 18 17.44 4.21 4.21
C ILE A 18 17.14 4.18 2.71
N MET A 19 15.86 3.99 2.32
CA MET A 19 15.47 3.94 0.92
C MET A 19 15.59 5.28 0.19
N PHE A 20 15.50 6.41 0.90
CA PHE A 20 15.77 7.74 0.30
C PHE A 20 17.24 7.88 -0.01
N ARG A 21 18.11 7.50 0.91
CA ARG A 21 19.58 7.53 0.71
C ARG A 21 19.99 6.60 -0.44
N LEU A 22 19.43 5.40 -0.52
CA LEU A 22 19.68 4.47 -1.63
C LEU A 22 19.18 5.02 -2.96
N LYS A 23 18.03 5.72 -2.98
CA LYS A 23 17.50 6.36 -4.20
C LYS A 23 18.44 7.43 -4.73
N GLU A 24 19.00 8.27 -3.87
CA GLU A 24 19.97 9.30 -4.26
C GLU A 24 21.26 8.68 -4.83
N GLN A 25 21.81 7.67 -4.16
CA GLN A 25 22.98 6.94 -4.65
C GLN A 25 22.72 6.25 -5.99
N THR A 26 21.55 5.64 -6.15
CA THR A 26 21.15 5.00 -7.39
C THR A 26 21.01 6.00 -8.54
N ALA A 27 20.51 7.22 -8.26
CA ALA A 27 20.41 8.27 -9.26
C ALA A 27 21.81 8.68 -9.77
N LYS A 28 22.76 8.93 -8.87
CA LYS A 28 24.16 9.24 -9.23
C LYS A 28 24.80 8.13 -10.07
N LEU A 29 24.66 6.89 -9.64
CA LEU A 29 25.19 5.73 -10.39
C LEU A 29 24.57 5.59 -11.77
N LYS A 30 23.26 5.88 -11.90
CA LYS A 30 22.55 5.86 -13.17
C LYS A 30 23.16 6.88 -14.15
N ASP A 31 23.45 8.08 -13.71
CA ASP A 31 24.05 9.13 -14.53
C ASP A 31 25.47 8.73 -15.00
N GLU A 32 26.28 8.18 -14.10
CA GLU A 32 27.62 7.67 -14.42
C GLU A 32 27.57 6.54 -15.45
N LEU A 33 26.66 5.58 -15.31
CA LEU A 33 26.51 4.47 -16.23
C LEU A 33 26.02 4.94 -17.60
N THR A 34 25.09 5.90 -17.63
CA THR A 34 24.60 6.50 -18.87
C THR A 34 25.70 7.24 -19.61
N ALA A 35 26.55 7.99 -18.89
CA ALA A 35 27.72 8.65 -19.48
C ALA A 35 28.73 7.66 -20.10
N ARG A 36 28.76 6.40 -19.61
CA ARG A 36 29.58 5.29 -20.17
C ARG A 36 28.83 4.43 -21.19
N ASN A 37 27.68 4.89 -21.67
CA ASN A 37 26.80 4.17 -22.61
C ASN A 37 26.38 2.78 -22.10
N ARG A 38 26.13 2.66 -20.78
CA ARG A 38 25.67 1.44 -20.11
C ARG A 38 24.29 1.66 -19.51
N ALA A 39 23.35 0.76 -19.78
CA ALA A 39 22.02 0.77 -19.16
C ALA A 39 22.11 0.23 -17.72
N PRO A 40 21.64 0.95 -16.69
CA PRO A 40 21.58 0.43 -15.34
C PRO A 40 20.48 -0.63 -15.20
N ILE A 41 20.78 -1.73 -14.53
CA ILE A 41 19.81 -2.76 -14.17
C ILE A 41 19.54 -2.62 -12.67
N SER A 42 18.30 -2.28 -12.30
CA SER A 42 17.89 -2.14 -10.90
C SER A 42 17.32 -3.45 -10.38
N LEU A 43 17.93 -3.98 -9.32
CA LEU A 43 17.45 -5.13 -8.56
C LEU A 43 16.98 -4.73 -7.14
N SER A 44 16.84 -3.43 -6.87
CA SER A 44 16.61 -2.90 -5.53
C SER A 44 15.16 -3.02 -5.05
N MET A 45 14.19 -3.07 -5.95
CA MET A 45 12.79 -3.06 -5.59
C MET A 45 11.97 -3.97 -6.50
N GLY A 46 11.29 -4.94 -5.91
CA GLY A 46 10.30 -5.77 -6.61
C GLY A 46 8.98 -5.04 -6.71
N ALA A 47 8.68 -4.49 -7.88
CA ALA A 47 7.39 -3.87 -8.16
C ALA A 47 6.76 -4.50 -9.41
N PRO A 48 5.41 -4.62 -9.47
CA PRO A 48 4.74 -5.01 -10.69
C PRO A 48 5.07 -4.04 -11.82
N THR A 49 5.51 -4.57 -12.97
CA THR A 49 5.83 -3.77 -14.16
C THR A 49 4.75 -3.83 -15.23
N ALA A 50 3.86 -4.82 -15.15
CA ALA A 50 2.75 -4.96 -16.08
C ALA A 50 1.63 -3.96 -15.78
N ASN A 51 1.07 -3.38 -16.83
CA ASN A 51 -0.11 -2.54 -16.69
C ASN A 51 -1.33 -3.39 -16.26
N PRO A 52 -2.28 -2.81 -15.51
CA PRO A 52 -3.53 -3.48 -15.21
C PRO A 52 -4.29 -3.87 -16.49
N PRO A 53 -5.07 -4.97 -16.48
CA PRO A 53 -5.92 -5.33 -17.60
C PRO A 53 -6.84 -4.19 -18.04
N LYS A 54 -7.00 -3.97 -19.33
CA LYS A 54 -7.86 -2.90 -19.88
C LYS A 54 -9.30 -2.96 -19.35
N ALA A 55 -9.83 -4.17 -19.18
CA ALA A 55 -11.17 -4.36 -18.62
C ALA A 55 -11.31 -3.76 -17.22
N LEU A 56 -10.30 -3.92 -16.36
CA LEU A 56 -10.27 -3.33 -15.02
C LEU A 56 -10.24 -1.79 -15.09
N ILE A 57 -9.40 -1.23 -15.95
CA ILE A 57 -9.30 0.22 -16.13
C ILE A 57 -10.62 0.81 -16.66
N ASN A 58 -11.25 0.15 -17.63
CA ASN A 58 -12.52 0.61 -18.19
C ASN A 58 -13.62 0.57 -17.12
N ARG A 59 -13.71 -0.53 -16.35
CA ARG A 59 -14.69 -0.63 -15.26
C ARG A 59 -14.46 0.44 -14.18
N LEU A 60 -13.23 0.75 -13.86
CA LEU A 60 -12.91 1.83 -12.90
C LEU A 60 -13.41 3.19 -13.40
N LYS A 61 -13.23 3.48 -14.69
CA LYS A 61 -13.74 4.73 -15.28
C LYS A 61 -15.27 4.82 -15.24
N GLU A 62 -15.96 3.72 -15.53
CA GLU A 62 -17.43 3.66 -15.46
C GLU A 62 -17.93 3.90 -14.02
N ILE A 63 -17.30 3.28 -13.04
CA ILE A 63 -17.68 3.41 -11.61
C ILE A 63 -17.52 4.86 -11.13
N LEU A 64 -16.56 5.62 -11.63
CA LEU A 64 -16.34 7.00 -11.17
C LEU A 64 -17.52 7.92 -11.48
N ASP A 65 -18.36 7.57 -12.46
CA ASP A 65 -19.56 8.31 -12.83
C ASP A 65 -20.84 7.80 -12.09
N GLU A 66 -20.71 6.75 -11.27
CA GLU A 66 -21.84 6.19 -10.52
C GLU A 66 -22.17 7.06 -9.28
N ASP A 67 -23.46 7.22 -8.98
CA ASP A 67 -23.91 7.95 -7.79
C ASP A 67 -23.45 7.25 -6.50
N GLY A 68 -23.03 8.05 -5.53
CA GLY A 68 -22.66 7.56 -4.20
C GLY A 68 -21.24 6.97 -4.08
N ILE A 69 -20.51 6.84 -5.17
CA ILE A 69 -19.15 6.25 -5.15
C ILE A 69 -18.13 7.14 -4.41
N HIS A 70 -18.41 8.44 -4.31
CA HIS A 70 -17.54 9.43 -3.68
C HIS A 70 -17.85 9.66 -2.20
N MET A 71 -18.76 8.86 -1.63
CA MET A 71 -19.13 8.93 -0.22
C MET A 71 -18.06 8.25 0.66
N TYR A 72 -18.05 8.60 1.95
CA TYR A 72 -17.25 7.85 2.91
C TYR A 72 -17.70 6.39 2.96
N SER A 73 -16.75 5.47 2.84
CA SER A 73 -17.03 4.06 3.01
C SER A 73 -17.25 3.72 4.49
N ILE A 74 -17.96 2.63 4.75
CA ILE A 74 -18.08 2.12 6.11
C ILE A 74 -16.74 1.55 6.61
N PRO A 75 -16.40 1.70 7.91
CA PRO A 75 -15.08 1.32 8.44
C PRO A 75 -14.66 -0.12 8.16
N LYS A 76 -15.61 -1.03 8.10
CA LYS A 76 -15.37 -2.46 7.81
C LYS A 76 -15.13 -2.76 6.34
N GLY A 77 -15.40 -1.81 5.46
CA GLY A 77 -15.39 -1.96 4.02
C GLY A 77 -16.77 -2.34 3.46
N GLU A 78 -16.99 -1.98 2.22
CA GLU A 78 -18.29 -2.16 1.54
C GLU A 78 -18.70 -3.63 1.47
N PRO A 79 -19.99 -3.98 1.71
CA PRO A 79 -20.46 -5.35 1.71
C PRO A 79 -20.22 -6.09 0.40
N TYR A 80 -20.37 -5.41 -0.73
CA TYR A 80 -20.10 -6.03 -2.05
C TYR A 80 -18.64 -6.42 -2.21
N PHE A 81 -17.70 -5.60 -1.69
CA PHE A 81 -16.28 -5.88 -1.72
C PHE A 81 -15.92 -7.09 -0.86
N ARG A 82 -16.43 -7.14 0.39
CA ARG A 82 -16.21 -8.28 1.29
C ARG A 82 -16.78 -9.58 0.73
N LYS A 83 -17.98 -9.55 0.12
CA LYS A 83 -18.57 -10.69 -0.58
C LYS A 83 -17.73 -11.18 -1.75
N ALA A 84 -17.19 -10.26 -2.54
CA ALA A 84 -16.29 -10.61 -3.65
C ALA A 84 -15.00 -11.29 -3.15
N ILE A 85 -14.44 -10.83 -2.01
CA ILE A 85 -13.30 -11.48 -1.37
C ILE A 85 -13.66 -12.89 -0.90
N ALA A 86 -14.79 -13.07 -0.21
CA ALA A 86 -15.24 -14.39 0.23
C ALA A 86 -15.38 -15.37 -0.94
N GLN A 87 -16.01 -14.95 -2.04
CA GLN A 87 -16.13 -15.75 -3.26
C GLN A 87 -14.76 -16.12 -3.86
N ARG A 88 -13.83 -15.16 -3.89
CA ARG A 88 -12.48 -15.43 -4.39
C ARG A 88 -11.73 -16.43 -3.51
N MET A 89 -11.82 -16.30 -2.19
CA MET A 89 -11.21 -17.24 -1.24
C MET A 89 -11.77 -18.65 -1.43
N LYS A 90 -13.08 -18.77 -1.57
CA LYS A 90 -13.74 -20.06 -1.85
C LYS A 90 -13.29 -20.64 -3.19
N SER A 91 -13.35 -19.85 -4.28
CA SER A 91 -13.08 -20.36 -5.63
C SER A 91 -11.62 -20.74 -5.87
N ARG A 92 -10.68 -19.98 -5.28
CA ARG A 92 -9.25 -20.17 -5.55
C ARG A 92 -8.55 -21.06 -4.52
N PHE A 93 -8.96 -20.99 -3.27
CA PHE A 93 -8.27 -21.64 -2.16
C PHE A 93 -9.15 -22.66 -1.43
N ASN A 94 -10.41 -22.80 -1.82
CA ASN A 94 -11.42 -23.61 -1.15
C ASN A 94 -11.59 -23.28 0.35
N VAL A 95 -11.43 -21.98 0.70
CA VAL A 95 -11.61 -21.44 2.05
C VAL A 95 -12.96 -20.73 2.10
N GLU A 96 -13.81 -21.11 3.00
CA GLU A 96 -15.09 -20.45 3.28
C GLU A 96 -14.87 -19.41 4.37
N LEU A 97 -15.29 -18.17 4.10
CA LEU A 97 -15.25 -17.05 5.02
C LEU A 97 -16.61 -16.36 5.06
N ASP A 98 -17.05 -16.00 6.25
CA ASP A 98 -18.20 -15.13 6.42
C ASP A 98 -17.78 -13.67 6.09
N PRO A 99 -18.39 -13.06 5.06
CA PRO A 99 -18.05 -11.69 4.66
C PRO A 99 -18.37 -10.66 5.75
N ASP A 100 -19.24 -10.97 6.73
CA ASP A 100 -19.66 -10.03 7.75
C ASP A 100 -18.84 -10.10 9.03
N THR A 101 -18.19 -11.21 9.32
CA THR A 101 -17.44 -11.41 10.57
C THR A 101 -15.96 -11.71 10.38
N GLU A 102 -15.54 -12.22 9.21
CA GLU A 102 -14.18 -12.71 8.99
C GLU A 102 -13.39 -11.91 7.93
N ILE A 103 -14.03 -10.88 7.31
CA ILE A 103 -13.37 -10.06 6.29
C ILE A 103 -13.41 -8.57 6.68
N PHE A 104 -12.23 -7.96 6.65
CA PHE A 104 -12.02 -6.55 6.93
C PHE A 104 -11.27 -5.87 5.79
N SER A 105 -11.74 -4.70 5.34
CA SER A 105 -11.04 -3.88 4.36
C SER A 105 -9.93 -3.08 5.04
N LEU A 106 -8.80 -2.97 4.37
CA LEU A 106 -7.62 -2.25 4.87
C LEU A 106 -7.13 -1.26 3.80
N VAL A 107 -6.48 -0.19 4.24
CA VAL A 107 -5.73 0.72 3.37
C VAL A 107 -4.30 0.17 3.20
N GLY A 108 -4.21 -1.04 2.65
CA GLY A 108 -2.97 -1.78 2.48
C GLY A 108 -2.63 -2.72 3.64
N SER A 109 -1.86 -3.76 3.33
CA SER A 109 -1.51 -4.83 4.28
C SER A 109 -0.69 -4.36 5.49
N LYS A 110 0.11 -3.31 5.35
CA LYS A 110 0.92 -2.78 6.47
C LYS A 110 0.06 -2.29 7.62
N GLU A 111 -1.05 -1.62 7.33
CA GLU A 111 -2.02 -1.19 8.34
C GLU A 111 -2.57 -2.39 9.12
N GLY A 112 -3.04 -3.41 8.38
CA GLY A 112 -3.58 -4.62 9.00
C GLY A 112 -2.58 -5.34 9.88
N ILE A 113 -1.34 -5.50 9.43
CA ILE A 113 -0.27 -6.13 10.22
C ILE A 113 0.04 -5.32 11.48
N ALA A 114 0.16 -4.00 11.38
CA ALA A 114 0.44 -3.13 12.51
C ALA A 114 -0.69 -3.19 13.56
N ASN A 115 -1.94 -3.17 13.11
CA ASN A 115 -3.09 -3.27 13.99
C ASN A 115 -3.19 -4.67 14.62
N LEU A 116 -2.99 -5.74 13.86
CA LEU A 116 -3.00 -7.11 14.37
C LEU A 116 -1.97 -7.28 15.51
N VAL A 117 -0.75 -6.81 15.29
CA VAL A 117 0.31 -6.87 16.33
C VAL A 117 -0.16 -6.15 17.61
N ARG A 118 -0.75 -4.96 17.48
CA ARG A 118 -1.26 -4.21 18.64
C ARG A 118 -2.36 -4.95 19.39
N PHE A 119 -3.21 -5.70 18.69
CA PHE A 119 -4.30 -6.46 19.32
C PHE A 119 -3.81 -7.72 20.05
N ILE A 120 -2.78 -8.38 19.54
CA ILE A 120 -2.32 -9.65 20.11
C ILE A 120 -1.15 -9.48 21.09
N THR A 121 -0.48 -8.32 21.11
CA THR A 121 0.61 -8.03 22.05
C THR A 121 0.09 -7.17 23.19
N THR A 122 0.23 -7.66 24.42
CA THR A 122 -0.03 -6.86 25.62
C THR A 122 1.27 -6.17 26.03
N PRO A 123 1.25 -4.85 26.25
CA PRO A 123 2.40 -4.18 26.85
C PRO A 123 2.68 -4.81 28.23
N LYS A 124 3.90 -5.23 28.45
CA LYS A 124 4.34 -5.65 29.79
C LYS A 124 4.75 -4.44 30.60
#